data_25b14b32d08f71c1d5dd31def726c4c8
#
_entry.id   25b14b32d08f71c1d5dd31def726c4c8
#
_cell.length_a   1.000
_cell.length_b   1.000
_cell.length_c   1.000
_cell.angle_alpha   90.00
_cell.angle_beta   90.00
_cell.angle_gamma   90.00
#
_symmetry.space_group_name_H-M   'P 1'
#
loop_
_entity.id
_entity.type
_entity.pdbx_description
1 polymer ?
#
loop_
_entity_poly.entity_id
_entity_poly.type
_entity_poly.pdbx_seq_one_letter_code
_entity_poly.pdbx_strand_id
1 'polypeptide(L)'
;MKQKDALTALAALAQDTARQQLPGGGDLIVAQESEIMNPAPFMHPLGSRDYGSGNVYEMRTYTYAPGDIPKVLEGWGKAIEAREKFSPLAACWTSELGGLNKFVHIWVYHDLAERTRVREASRQAGGPWPPQTGVRPIRQENKLLIPAAFSPVR
;
A
#
# COMPACT_ATOMS: atom_id res chain seq x y z
N MET A 1 8.55 10.20 8.15
CA MET A 1 9.90 9.97 7.55
C MET A 1 10.41 11.29 7.03
N LYS A 2 11.60 11.72 7.43
CA LYS A 2 12.13 13.02 6.99
C LYS A 2 12.69 12.87 5.58
N GLN A 3 12.66 13.93 4.78
CA GLN A 3 13.19 13.98 3.39
C GLN A 3 14.60 13.37 3.24
N LYS A 4 15.41 13.48 4.30
CA LYS A 4 16.74 12.88 4.40
C LYS A 4 16.74 11.34 4.30
N ASP A 5 15.69 10.69 4.81
CA ASP A 5 15.58 9.22 4.82
C ASP A 5 15.20 8.68 3.43
N ALA A 6 14.40 9.43 2.66
CA ALA A 6 14.04 9.07 1.29
C ALA A 6 15.25 9.12 0.33
N LEU A 7 16.09 10.15 0.45
CA LEU A 7 17.32 10.27 -0.33
C LEU A 7 18.35 9.19 0.04
N THR A 8 18.42 8.82 1.32
CA THR A 8 19.27 7.73 1.80
C THR A 8 18.79 6.37 1.25
N ALA A 9 17.47 6.14 1.21
CA ALA A 9 16.90 4.93 0.63
C ALA A 9 17.15 4.84 -0.90
N LEU A 10 17.07 5.96 -1.63
CA LEU A 10 17.44 6.03 -3.05
C LEU A 10 18.93 5.72 -3.29
N ALA A 11 19.80 6.28 -2.46
CA ALA A 11 21.24 6.02 -2.56
C ALA A 11 21.56 4.55 -2.26
N ALA A 12 20.88 3.93 -1.29
CA ALA A 12 21.01 2.51 -0.99
C ALA A 12 20.53 1.61 -2.14
N LEU A 13 19.40 1.97 -2.78
CA LEU A 13 18.88 1.28 -3.97
C LEU A 13 19.85 1.37 -5.17
N ALA A 14 20.51 2.50 -5.35
CA ALA A 14 21.52 2.67 -6.42
C ALA A 14 22.77 1.83 -6.18
N GLN A 15 23.08 1.50 -4.91
CA GLN A 15 24.24 0.70 -4.51
C GLN A 15 23.90 -0.80 -4.30
N ASP A 16 22.65 -1.20 -4.53
CA ASP A 16 22.24 -2.60 -4.36
C ASP A 16 22.86 -3.48 -5.45
N THR A 17 23.98 -4.10 -5.11
CA THR A 17 24.73 -5.00 -5.99
C THR A 17 23.96 -6.27 -6.33
N ALA A 18 23.04 -6.73 -5.45
CA ALA A 18 22.21 -7.89 -5.75
C ALA A 18 21.25 -7.61 -6.91
N ARG A 19 20.82 -6.37 -7.06
CA ARG A 19 20.02 -5.89 -8.20
C ARG A 19 20.80 -5.84 -9.50
N GLN A 20 22.11 -5.53 -9.42
CA GLN A 20 23.02 -5.47 -10.57
C GLN A 20 23.46 -6.87 -11.01
N GLN A 21 23.37 -7.88 -10.14
CA GLN A 21 23.82 -9.25 -10.36
C GLN A 21 22.70 -10.22 -10.77
N LEU A 22 21.50 -9.74 -11.09
CA LEU A 22 20.47 -10.60 -11.66
C LEU A 22 21.00 -11.22 -12.96
N PRO A 23 21.01 -12.57 -13.09
CA PRO A 23 21.46 -13.24 -14.31
C PRO A 23 20.72 -12.69 -15.53
N GLY A 24 21.41 -12.12 -16.48
CA GLY A 24 20.81 -11.46 -17.65
C GLY A 24 20.12 -10.12 -17.37
N GLY A 25 20.36 -9.51 -16.18
CA GLY A 25 19.57 -8.41 -15.64
C GLY A 25 19.44 -7.18 -16.54
N GLY A 26 20.51 -6.78 -17.25
CA GLY A 26 20.46 -5.61 -18.13
C GLY A 26 19.61 -5.81 -19.38
N ASP A 27 19.68 -6.99 -19.97
CA ASP A 27 19.06 -7.28 -21.27
C ASP A 27 17.56 -7.66 -21.17
N LEU A 28 17.10 -8.02 -19.96
CA LEU A 28 15.72 -8.45 -19.71
C LEU A 28 14.82 -7.33 -19.22
N ILE A 29 15.37 -6.20 -18.75
CA ILE A 29 14.60 -5.07 -18.25
C ILE A 29 14.21 -4.16 -19.41
N VAL A 30 12.95 -4.19 -19.79
CA VAL A 30 12.41 -3.35 -20.88
C VAL A 30 12.01 -1.96 -20.37
N ALA A 31 11.51 -1.88 -19.14
CA ALA A 31 11.12 -0.63 -18.49
C ALA A 31 11.23 -0.75 -16.97
N GLN A 32 11.53 0.37 -16.32
CA GLN A 32 11.59 0.46 -14.86
C GLN A 32 11.00 1.79 -14.40
N GLU A 33 10.11 1.73 -13.42
CA GLU A 33 9.57 2.89 -12.71
C GLU A 33 9.89 2.76 -11.23
N SER A 34 10.18 3.89 -10.58
CA SER A 34 10.43 3.96 -9.13
C SER A 34 9.65 5.12 -8.53
N GLU A 35 9.02 4.86 -7.38
CA GLU A 35 8.31 5.86 -6.60
C GLU A 35 8.78 5.82 -5.15
N ILE A 36 8.92 7.00 -4.54
CA ILE A 36 9.16 7.12 -3.10
C ILE A 36 7.86 7.51 -2.43
N MET A 37 7.55 6.78 -1.37
CA MET A 37 6.31 6.92 -0.64
C MET A 37 6.55 7.13 0.84
N ASN A 38 5.74 7.98 1.47
CA ASN A 38 5.70 8.17 2.91
C ASN A 38 4.65 7.25 3.53
N PRO A 39 4.95 6.54 4.64
CA PRO A 39 3.96 5.76 5.34
C PRO A 39 2.86 6.66 5.91
N ALA A 40 1.61 6.20 5.83
CA ALA A 40 0.50 6.86 6.49
C ALA A 40 0.71 6.85 8.02
N PRO A 41 0.27 7.88 8.77
CA PRO A 41 0.48 7.97 10.21
C PRO A 41 -0.08 6.79 11.01
N PHE A 42 -1.10 6.12 10.49
CA PHE A 42 -1.76 4.96 11.11
C PHE A 42 -1.26 3.61 10.56
N MET A 43 -0.25 3.61 9.68
CA MET A 43 0.32 2.38 9.14
C MET A 43 1.18 1.67 10.19
N HIS A 44 0.99 0.36 10.35
CA HIS A 44 1.90 -0.46 11.14
C HIS A 44 3.25 -0.63 10.42
N PRO A 45 4.37 -0.73 11.14
CA PRO A 45 5.66 -0.99 10.52
C PRO A 45 5.61 -2.27 9.66
N LEU A 46 6.22 -2.25 8.49
CA LEU A 46 6.31 -3.43 7.63
C LEU A 46 7.02 -4.57 8.37
N GLY A 47 6.48 -5.79 8.27
CA GLY A 47 7.01 -6.96 8.95
C GLY A 47 6.73 -7.03 10.45
N SER A 48 6.01 -6.06 11.04
CA SER A 48 5.63 -6.09 12.45
C SER A 48 4.47 -7.05 12.76
N ARG A 49 3.78 -7.53 11.74
CA ARG A 49 2.66 -8.47 11.84
C ARG A 49 2.95 -9.70 10.98
N ASP A 50 2.65 -10.87 11.53
CA ASP A 50 2.60 -12.12 10.78
C ASP A 50 1.16 -12.32 10.28
N TYR A 51 1.00 -12.45 8.97
CA TYR A 51 -0.31 -12.69 8.34
C TYR A 51 -0.52 -14.17 8.01
N GLY A 52 0.46 -15.03 8.27
CA GLY A 52 0.47 -16.42 7.82
C GLY A 52 0.78 -16.56 6.32
N SER A 53 0.90 -17.79 5.85
CA SER A 53 1.21 -18.10 4.45
C SER A 53 -0.04 -18.38 3.62
N GLY A 54 0.09 -18.25 2.30
CA GLY A 54 -0.99 -18.60 1.36
C GLY A 54 -2.03 -17.50 1.13
N ASN A 55 -1.81 -16.31 1.67
CA ASN A 55 -2.73 -15.19 1.52
C ASN A 55 -2.63 -14.52 0.15
N VAL A 56 -3.72 -13.86 -0.23
CA VAL A 56 -3.82 -12.96 -1.37
C VAL A 56 -3.81 -11.52 -0.86
N TYR A 57 -3.04 -10.66 -1.51
CA TYR A 57 -2.93 -9.24 -1.17
C TYR A 57 -3.59 -8.39 -2.25
N GLU A 58 -4.47 -7.47 -1.86
CA GLU A 58 -5.05 -6.49 -2.77
C GLU A 58 -4.37 -5.14 -2.57
N MET A 59 -3.53 -4.73 -3.51
CA MET A 59 -2.98 -3.39 -3.58
C MET A 59 -3.93 -2.48 -4.34
N ARG A 60 -4.29 -1.36 -3.73
CA ARG A 60 -5.14 -0.34 -4.33
C ARG A 60 -4.39 0.97 -4.39
N THR A 61 -4.35 1.57 -5.56
CA THR A 61 -3.74 2.88 -5.81
C THR A 61 -4.84 3.86 -6.20
N TYR A 62 -5.01 4.89 -5.39
CA TYR A 62 -5.96 5.99 -5.63
C TYR A 62 -5.20 7.27 -5.90
N THR A 63 -5.50 7.93 -7.01
CA THR A 63 -4.95 9.25 -7.32
C THR A 63 -6.02 10.31 -7.02
N TYR A 64 -5.64 11.34 -6.32
CA TYR A 64 -6.49 12.45 -5.90
C TYR A 64 -6.07 13.77 -6.56
N ALA A 65 -6.90 14.80 -6.42
CA ALA A 65 -6.53 16.15 -6.82
C ALA A 65 -5.41 16.70 -5.90
N PRO A 66 -4.59 17.63 -6.40
CA PRO A 66 -3.59 18.30 -5.57
C PRO A 66 -4.21 18.90 -4.30
N GLY A 67 -3.57 18.65 -3.15
CA GLY A 67 -4.02 19.14 -1.85
C GLY A 67 -5.06 18.28 -1.12
N ASP A 68 -5.56 17.19 -1.71
CA ASP A 68 -6.59 16.35 -1.08
C ASP A 68 -6.02 15.25 -0.17
N ILE A 69 -4.76 14.87 -0.31
CA ILE A 69 -4.12 13.81 0.49
C ILE A 69 -4.26 14.02 2.01
N PRO A 70 -4.09 15.22 2.58
CA PRO A 70 -4.29 15.43 4.01
C PRO A 70 -5.71 15.06 4.49
N LYS A 71 -6.75 15.39 3.70
CA LYS A 71 -8.16 15.06 4.02
C LYS A 71 -8.38 13.53 3.96
N VAL A 72 -7.72 12.86 2.99
CA VAL A 72 -7.75 11.40 2.88
C VAL A 72 -7.15 10.76 4.13
N LEU A 73 -5.95 11.19 4.54
CA LEU A 73 -5.27 10.67 5.72
C LEU A 73 -6.08 10.89 7.00
N GLU A 74 -6.67 12.07 7.17
CA GLU A 74 -7.53 12.38 8.31
C GLU A 74 -8.76 11.46 8.36
N GLY A 75 -9.50 11.34 7.26
CA GLY A 75 -10.69 10.50 7.20
C GLY A 75 -10.38 9.01 7.41
N TRP A 76 -9.28 8.53 6.84
CA TRP A 76 -8.84 7.16 7.04
C TRP A 76 -8.37 6.89 8.47
N GLY A 77 -7.61 7.81 9.07
CA GLY A 77 -7.18 7.67 10.47
C GLY A 77 -8.33 7.49 11.45
N LYS A 78 -9.47 8.14 11.21
CA LYS A 78 -10.68 7.99 12.02
C LYS A 78 -11.43 6.68 11.80
N ALA A 79 -11.21 5.99 10.68
CA ALA A 79 -12.02 4.84 10.25
C ALA A 79 -11.24 3.51 10.22
N ILE A 80 -9.91 3.56 10.21
CA ILE A 80 -9.07 2.40 9.91
C ILE A 80 -9.22 1.27 10.93
N GLU A 81 -9.28 1.56 12.22
CA GLU A 81 -9.45 0.56 13.26
C GLU A 81 -10.75 -0.26 13.10
N ALA A 82 -11.84 0.40 12.71
CA ALA A 82 -13.10 -0.29 12.45
C ALA A 82 -12.98 -1.23 11.25
N ARG A 83 -12.22 -0.84 10.23
CA ARG A 83 -12.02 -1.67 9.04
C ARG A 83 -11.08 -2.85 9.30
N GLU A 84 -10.03 -2.68 10.09
CA GLU A 84 -9.08 -3.73 10.42
C GLU A 84 -9.68 -4.88 11.24
N LYS A 85 -10.85 -4.70 11.85
CA LYS A 85 -11.62 -5.79 12.48
C LYS A 85 -12.10 -6.84 11.46
N PHE A 86 -12.12 -6.52 10.19
CA PHE A 86 -12.59 -7.40 9.11
C PHE A 86 -11.45 -8.01 8.29
N SER A 87 -10.41 -7.24 8.00
CA SER A 87 -9.18 -7.76 7.38
C SER A 87 -8.00 -6.82 7.68
N PRO A 88 -6.78 -7.37 7.86
CA PRO A 88 -5.61 -6.58 8.18
C PRO A 88 -5.22 -5.63 7.06
N LEU A 89 -4.75 -4.43 7.43
CA LEU A 89 -4.02 -3.52 6.56
C LEU A 89 -2.53 -3.89 6.61
N ALA A 90 -1.98 -4.42 5.51
CA ALA A 90 -0.56 -4.75 5.45
C ALA A 90 0.32 -3.51 5.30
N ALA A 91 -0.14 -2.54 4.50
CA ALA A 91 0.62 -1.33 4.25
C ALA A 91 -0.27 -0.19 3.75
N CYS A 92 0.17 1.06 3.97
CA CYS A 92 -0.52 2.25 3.51
C CYS A 92 0.45 3.42 3.37
N TRP A 93 0.49 4.06 2.18
CA TRP A 93 1.43 5.12 1.85
C TRP A 93 0.78 6.25 1.06
N THR A 94 1.46 7.40 1.06
CA THR A 94 1.22 8.50 0.13
C THR A 94 2.48 8.74 -0.70
N SER A 95 2.33 9.12 -1.97
CA SER A 95 3.47 9.39 -2.84
C SER A 95 4.18 10.70 -2.46
N GLU A 96 5.52 10.66 -2.49
CA GLU A 96 6.41 11.80 -2.26
C GLU A 96 7.13 12.20 -3.55
N LEU A 97 7.73 11.22 -4.25
CA LEU A 97 8.41 11.41 -5.54
C LEU A 97 7.91 10.38 -6.55
N GLY A 98 7.92 10.73 -7.83
CA GLY A 98 7.31 9.98 -8.91
C GLY A 98 5.90 10.49 -9.22
N GLY A 99 4.93 9.60 -9.41
CA GLY A 99 3.54 10.00 -9.61
C GLY A 99 2.92 10.55 -8.33
N LEU A 100 2.60 11.85 -8.31
CA LEU A 100 2.12 12.55 -7.12
C LEU A 100 0.63 12.32 -6.81
N ASN A 101 0.22 12.73 -5.61
CA ASN A 101 -1.17 12.67 -5.11
C ASN A 101 -1.76 11.26 -5.06
N LYS A 102 -0.91 10.25 -4.92
CA LYS A 102 -1.34 8.86 -4.75
C LYS A 102 -1.51 8.50 -3.28
N PHE A 103 -2.53 7.71 -3.01
CA PHE A 103 -2.76 7.01 -1.76
C PHE A 103 -2.81 5.53 -2.07
N VAL A 104 -1.82 4.77 -1.59
CA VAL A 104 -1.67 3.34 -1.86
C VAL A 104 -1.89 2.57 -0.58
N HIS A 105 -2.70 1.52 -0.63
CA HIS A 105 -2.95 0.67 0.52
C HIS A 105 -3.08 -0.80 0.12
N ILE A 106 -2.63 -1.69 0.99
CA ILE A 106 -2.60 -3.14 0.76
C ILE A 106 -3.38 -3.85 1.85
N TRP A 107 -4.38 -4.64 1.43
CA TRP A 107 -5.22 -5.47 2.30
C TRP A 107 -4.85 -6.93 2.16
N VAL A 108 -4.97 -7.68 3.26
CA VAL A 108 -4.69 -9.12 3.30
C VAL A 108 -6.00 -9.91 3.38
N TYR A 109 -6.09 -10.98 2.60
CA TYR A 109 -7.21 -11.93 2.59
C TYR A 109 -6.67 -13.35 2.40
N HIS A 110 -7.37 -14.36 2.93
CA HIS A 110 -7.03 -15.75 2.66
C HIS A 110 -7.26 -16.11 1.19
N ASP A 111 -8.35 -15.61 0.62
CA ASP A 111 -8.72 -15.85 -0.78
C ASP A 111 -9.65 -14.74 -1.31
N LEU A 112 -10.06 -14.86 -2.57
CA LEU A 112 -10.95 -13.90 -3.22
C LEU A 112 -12.40 -13.99 -2.71
N ALA A 113 -12.83 -15.13 -2.23
CA ALA A 113 -14.18 -15.29 -1.67
C ALA A 113 -14.25 -14.59 -0.31
N GLU A 114 -13.24 -14.73 0.54
CA GLU A 114 -13.11 -13.97 1.77
C GLU A 114 -13.04 -12.45 1.50
N ARG A 115 -12.23 -12.03 0.53
CA ARG A 115 -12.18 -10.63 0.12
C ARG A 115 -13.56 -10.07 -0.17
N THR A 116 -14.38 -10.79 -0.93
CA THR A 116 -15.73 -10.36 -1.30
C THR A 116 -16.64 -10.27 -0.06
N ARG A 117 -16.68 -11.31 0.74
CA ARG A 117 -17.47 -11.40 1.98
C ARG A 117 -17.10 -10.31 2.99
N VAL A 118 -15.80 -10.12 3.24
CA VAL A 118 -15.27 -9.16 4.21
C VAL A 118 -15.54 -7.70 3.78
N ARG A 119 -15.39 -7.41 2.50
CA ARG A 119 -15.67 -6.08 1.95
C ARG A 119 -17.15 -5.72 2.08
N GLU A 120 -18.04 -6.68 1.84
CA GLU A 120 -19.46 -6.49 2.02
C GLU A 120 -19.82 -6.30 3.50
N ALA A 121 -19.35 -7.20 4.37
CA ALA A 121 -19.58 -7.11 5.81
C ALA A 121 -19.10 -5.77 6.40
N SER A 122 -17.92 -5.30 5.99
CA SER A 122 -17.37 -4.02 6.47
C SER A 122 -18.18 -2.79 6.04
N ARG A 123 -18.90 -2.88 4.91
CA ARG A 123 -19.80 -1.79 4.45
C ARG A 123 -21.12 -1.80 5.19
N GLN A 124 -21.62 -3.00 5.52
CA GLN A 124 -22.92 -3.19 6.20
C GLN A 124 -22.84 -3.01 7.71
N ALA A 125 -21.66 -3.09 8.30
CA ALA A 125 -21.48 -3.06 9.76
C ALA A 125 -21.87 -1.72 10.41
N GLY A 126 -22.04 -0.66 9.62
CA GLY A 126 -22.23 0.69 10.16
C GLY A 126 -20.93 1.24 10.81
N GLY A 127 -20.97 2.49 11.26
CA GLY A 127 -19.82 3.12 11.91
C GLY A 127 -18.96 3.96 10.96
N PRO A 128 -17.67 4.20 11.28
CA PRO A 128 -16.84 5.16 10.56
C PRO A 128 -16.34 4.66 9.18
N TRP A 129 -16.50 3.36 8.87
CA TRP A 129 -16.14 2.82 7.58
C TRP A 129 -17.34 2.71 6.63
N PRO A 130 -17.25 3.08 5.34
CA PRO A 130 -16.08 3.65 4.63
C PRO A 130 -15.75 5.07 5.09
N PRO A 131 -14.45 5.49 4.97
CA PRO A 131 -13.98 6.76 5.51
C PRO A 131 -14.64 7.95 4.83
N GLN A 132 -15.09 8.91 5.65
CA GLN A 132 -15.66 10.17 5.17
C GLN A 132 -14.54 11.19 4.97
N THR A 133 -13.97 11.21 3.76
CA THR A 133 -12.83 12.09 3.42
C THR A 133 -13.25 13.45 2.86
N GLY A 134 -14.51 13.57 2.43
CA GLY A 134 -15.00 14.76 1.73
C GLY A 134 -14.46 14.93 0.31
N VAL A 135 -13.58 14.04 -0.15
CA VAL A 135 -12.95 14.07 -1.48
C VAL A 135 -13.08 12.72 -2.18
N ARG A 136 -12.98 12.73 -3.50
CA ARG A 136 -13.06 11.50 -4.32
C ARG A 136 -11.79 11.31 -5.13
N PRO A 137 -11.31 10.08 -5.29
CA PRO A 137 -10.21 9.81 -6.20
C PRO A 137 -10.63 10.07 -7.65
N ILE A 138 -9.74 10.69 -8.43
CA ILE A 138 -9.89 10.90 -9.88
C ILE A 138 -9.52 9.67 -10.69
N ARG A 139 -8.68 8.78 -10.11
CA ARG A 139 -8.29 7.49 -10.69
C ARG A 139 -8.16 6.44 -9.60
N GLN A 140 -8.56 5.21 -9.91
CA GLN A 140 -8.42 4.06 -9.03
C GLN A 140 -7.88 2.88 -9.81
N GLU A 141 -6.88 2.21 -9.23
CA GLU A 141 -6.34 0.96 -9.74
C GLU A 141 -6.33 -0.07 -8.60
N ASN A 142 -6.45 -1.34 -8.95
CA ASN A 142 -6.17 -2.43 -8.03
C ASN A 142 -5.34 -3.53 -8.70
N LYS A 143 -4.51 -4.18 -7.89
CA LYS A 143 -3.71 -5.35 -8.28
C LYS A 143 -3.87 -6.42 -7.22
N LEU A 144 -4.00 -7.65 -7.66
CA LEU A 144 -3.93 -8.83 -6.80
C LEU A 144 -2.49 -9.33 -6.80
N LEU A 145 -1.94 -9.52 -5.62
CA LEU A 145 -0.56 -9.91 -5.42
C LEU A 145 -0.50 -11.23 -4.67
N ILE A 146 0.41 -12.08 -5.08
CA ILE A 146 0.83 -13.28 -4.36
C ILE A 146 2.26 -13.01 -3.90
N PRO A 147 2.54 -13.08 -2.59
CA PRO A 147 3.88 -12.77 -2.10
C PRO A 147 4.88 -13.80 -2.57
N ALA A 148 6.06 -13.34 -2.99
CA ALA A 148 7.19 -14.21 -3.26
C ALA A 148 7.65 -14.91 -1.97
N ALA A 149 8.29 -16.08 -2.11
CA ALA A 149 8.76 -16.87 -0.96
C ALA A 149 9.72 -16.10 -0.02
N PHE A 150 10.41 -15.10 -0.53
CA PHE A 150 11.32 -14.22 0.24
C PHE A 150 10.65 -12.94 0.77
N SER A 151 9.36 -12.74 0.52
CA SER A 151 8.66 -11.53 1.00
C SER A 151 8.59 -11.49 2.53
N PRO A 152 8.88 -10.35 3.18
CA PRO A 152 8.74 -10.20 4.61
C PRO A 152 7.26 -10.10 5.06
N VAL A 153 6.32 -9.95 4.12
CA VAL A 153 4.86 -9.82 4.36
C VAL A 153 4.10 -10.99 3.73
N ARG A 154 4.53 -12.21 4.01
CA ARG A 154 3.90 -13.44 3.53
C ARG A 154 3.16 -14.16 4.64
#